data_c188e2922195ec84b40f3aa8ae2d0726
#
_entry.id   c188e2922195ec84b40f3aa8ae2d0726
#
_cell.length_a   1.000
_cell.length_b   1.000
_cell.length_c   1.000
_cell.angle_alpha   90.00
_cell.angle_beta   90.00
_cell.angle_gamma   90.00
#
_symmetry.space_group_name_H-M   'P 1'
#
loop_
_entity.id
_entity.type
_entity.pdbx_description
1 polymer ?
#
loop_
_entity_poly.entity_id
_entity_poly.type
_entity_poly.pdbx_seq_one_letter_code
_entity_poly.pdbx_strand_id
1 'polypeptide(L)'
;DLRMSRGLGDVYKRQVFRVRSLCAYAIHQFFQERDFVYVNTPLITGSDCEGAGEMFQVTTMDLDNIPKTEDGAVDFTQDFFGKKTSLTVSGQLNGETFAQAFRNIYTFGPTFRAENSNTTRHAAEFWMIEPEMAFADPDDNMALAEGMLKYVIQYVLDHAPEEMNFFNQFIDKGLLDRLHSVLNSEFGHVTYTEAVKLLEEHNAVSYTHL
;
A
#
# COMPACT_ATOMS: atom_id res chain seq x y z
N ASP A 1 -8.90 -1.90 -37.02
CA ASP A 1 -9.47 -0.57 -36.90
C ASP A 1 -8.99 0.11 -35.60
N LEU A 2 -8.11 1.10 -35.72
CA LEU A 2 -7.51 1.82 -34.60
C LEU A 2 -8.53 2.57 -33.72
N ARG A 3 -9.74 2.79 -34.20
CA ARG A 3 -10.82 3.42 -33.44
C ARG A 3 -11.51 2.45 -32.48
N MET A 4 -11.62 1.18 -32.83
CA MET A 4 -12.16 0.14 -31.96
C MET A 4 -11.18 -0.20 -30.81
N SER A 5 -9.87 -0.21 -31.07
CA SER A 5 -8.87 -0.46 -30.04
C SER A 5 -8.79 0.65 -28.99
N ARG A 6 -9.06 1.90 -29.38
CA ARG A 6 -9.14 3.03 -28.42
C ARG A 6 -10.39 2.91 -27.53
N GLY A 7 -11.55 2.51 -28.09
CA GLY A 7 -12.77 2.32 -27.32
C GLY A 7 -12.66 1.21 -26.27
N LEU A 8 -12.04 0.08 -26.59
CA LEU A 8 -11.81 -1.03 -25.63
C LEU A 8 -10.82 -0.63 -24.53
N GLY A 9 -9.77 0.12 -24.85
CA GLY A 9 -8.82 0.63 -23.87
C GLY A 9 -9.47 1.60 -22.87
N ASP A 10 -10.37 2.44 -23.32
CA ASP A 10 -11.08 3.40 -22.46
C ASP A 10 -12.11 2.70 -21.57
N VAL A 11 -12.83 1.71 -22.10
CA VAL A 11 -13.75 0.87 -21.31
C VAL A 11 -12.98 0.11 -20.22
N TYR A 12 -11.87 -0.52 -20.56
CA TYR A 12 -11.03 -1.24 -19.60
C TYR A 12 -10.52 -0.32 -18.47
N LYS A 13 -9.96 0.84 -18.82
CA LYS A 13 -9.48 1.81 -17.82
C LYS A 13 -10.60 2.28 -16.89
N ARG A 14 -11.78 2.56 -17.44
CA ARG A 14 -12.95 2.95 -16.65
C ARG A 14 -13.32 1.88 -15.62
N GLN A 15 -13.35 0.62 -16.03
CA GLN A 15 -13.68 -0.50 -15.16
C GLN A 15 -12.63 -0.69 -14.05
N VAL A 16 -11.34 -0.63 -14.38
CA VAL A 16 -10.26 -0.73 -13.41
C VAL A 16 -10.35 0.37 -12.35
N PHE A 17 -10.51 1.63 -12.77
CA PHE A 17 -10.62 2.74 -11.82
C PHE A 17 -11.90 2.71 -11.00
N ARG A 18 -13.01 2.21 -11.56
CA ARG A 18 -14.24 1.99 -10.81
C ARG A 18 -14.04 0.95 -9.71
N VAL A 19 -13.48 -0.21 -10.03
CA VAL A 19 -13.19 -1.26 -9.03
C VAL A 19 -12.21 -0.75 -7.98
N ARG A 20 -11.13 -0.05 -8.39
CA ARG A 20 -10.19 0.57 -7.45
C ARG A 20 -10.88 1.53 -6.48
N SER A 21 -11.81 2.35 -6.97
CA SER A 21 -12.58 3.26 -6.14
C SER A 21 -13.46 2.53 -5.14
N LEU A 22 -14.11 1.44 -5.56
CA LEU A 22 -14.92 0.59 -4.66
C LEU A 22 -14.06 -0.10 -3.60
N CYS A 23 -12.88 -0.62 -3.97
CA CYS A 23 -11.92 -1.15 -2.99
C CYS A 23 -11.56 -0.11 -1.93
N ALA A 24 -11.24 1.12 -2.34
CA ALA A 24 -10.89 2.19 -1.41
C ALA A 24 -12.04 2.51 -0.45
N TYR A 25 -13.26 2.57 -0.96
CA TYR A 25 -14.45 2.79 -0.13
C TYR A 25 -14.69 1.62 0.84
N ALA A 26 -14.57 0.39 0.37
CA ALA A 26 -14.72 -0.82 1.19
C ALA A 26 -13.69 -0.89 2.32
N ILE A 27 -12.44 -0.47 2.07
CA ILE A 27 -11.40 -0.37 3.09
C ILE A 27 -11.82 0.62 4.18
N HIS A 28 -12.25 1.81 3.81
CA HIS A 28 -12.73 2.79 4.78
C HIS A 28 -13.93 2.26 5.57
N GLN A 29 -14.90 1.64 4.89
CA GLN A 29 -16.09 1.08 5.54
C GLN A 29 -15.71 -0.03 6.52
N PHE A 30 -14.86 -0.95 6.13
CA PHE A 30 -14.38 -2.04 6.98
C PHE A 30 -13.81 -1.54 8.32
N PHE A 31 -12.93 -0.55 8.27
CA PHE A 31 -12.29 -0.01 9.46
C PHE A 31 -13.24 0.85 10.30
N GLN A 32 -14.04 1.70 9.66
CA GLN A 32 -14.98 2.57 10.36
C GLN A 32 -16.08 1.78 11.10
N GLU A 33 -16.58 0.68 10.52
CA GLU A 33 -17.55 -0.23 11.17
C GLU A 33 -16.97 -0.98 12.37
N ARG A 34 -15.64 -0.94 12.56
CA ARG A 34 -14.92 -1.59 13.67
C ARG A 34 -14.28 -0.58 14.62
N ASP A 35 -14.82 0.63 14.64
CA ASP A 35 -14.37 1.72 15.52
C ASP A 35 -12.89 2.11 15.35
N PHE A 36 -12.30 1.90 14.17
CA PHE A 36 -11.00 2.47 13.84
C PHE A 36 -11.12 3.92 13.43
N VAL A 37 -10.23 4.76 13.93
CA VAL A 37 -10.15 6.16 13.55
C VAL A 37 -9.23 6.32 12.34
N TYR A 38 -9.74 6.92 11.27
CA TYR A 38 -8.94 7.29 10.12
C TYR A 38 -8.05 8.49 10.42
N VAL A 39 -6.75 8.34 10.20
CA VAL A 39 -5.76 9.38 10.48
C VAL A 39 -5.01 9.74 9.20
N ASN A 40 -4.96 11.05 8.90
CA ASN A 40 -4.11 11.60 7.84
C ASN A 40 -2.78 12.07 8.46
N THR A 41 -1.73 11.29 8.24
CA THR A 41 -0.39 11.65 8.67
C THR A 41 0.32 12.53 7.64
N PRO A 42 1.28 13.37 8.05
CA PRO A 42 2.03 14.23 7.14
C PRO A 42 2.78 13.44 6.06
N LEU A 43 2.68 13.88 4.81
CA LEU A 43 3.45 13.29 3.70
C LEU A 43 4.88 13.85 3.61
N ILE A 44 5.11 15.08 4.09
CA ILE A 44 6.45 15.67 4.17
C ILE A 44 6.94 15.50 5.60
N THR A 45 8.07 14.87 5.76
CA THR A 45 8.63 14.52 7.07
C THR A 45 10.13 14.79 7.14
N GLY A 46 10.63 15.05 8.33
CA GLY A 46 12.06 15.09 8.66
C GLY A 46 12.59 13.77 9.23
N SER A 47 11.75 12.74 9.30
CA SER A 47 12.10 11.45 9.93
C SER A 47 11.95 10.30 8.92
N ASP A 48 12.89 9.37 8.95
CA ASP A 48 12.78 8.09 8.27
C ASP A 48 12.06 7.09 9.19
N CYS A 49 10.91 6.60 8.77
CA CYS A 49 10.07 5.73 9.59
C CYS A 49 10.59 4.30 9.68
N GLU A 50 11.11 3.76 8.58
CA GLU A 50 11.45 2.34 8.49
C GLU A 50 12.93 2.08 8.25
N GLY A 51 13.77 3.11 8.25
CA GLY A 51 15.16 2.97 7.85
C GLY A 51 15.30 2.54 6.39
N ALA A 52 14.30 2.88 5.56
CA ALA A 52 14.21 2.47 4.16
C ALA A 52 15.29 3.09 3.25
N GLY A 53 16.20 3.85 3.81
CA GLY A 53 17.46 4.32 3.24
C GLY A 53 17.33 5.36 2.13
N GLU A 54 16.41 5.23 1.20
CA GLU A 54 16.28 6.12 0.05
C GLU A 54 14.92 6.82 0.03
N MET A 55 14.89 8.05 0.53
CA MET A 55 13.70 8.89 0.53
C MET A 55 13.81 9.97 -0.56
N PHE A 56 12.71 10.26 -1.23
CA PHE A 56 12.62 11.43 -2.10
C PHE A 56 12.74 12.70 -1.27
N GLN A 57 13.75 13.52 -1.55
CA GLN A 57 13.95 14.78 -0.86
C GLN A 57 12.93 15.82 -1.34
N VAL A 58 12.38 16.60 -0.40
CA VAL A 58 11.53 17.75 -0.66
C VAL A 58 12.31 19.02 -0.33
N THR A 59 12.40 19.92 -1.27
CA THR A 59 13.11 21.21 -1.10
C THR A 59 12.45 22.29 -1.95
N THR A 60 12.54 23.53 -1.48
CA THR A 60 12.18 24.75 -2.21
C THR A 60 13.39 25.54 -2.69
N MET A 61 14.61 25.03 -2.40
CA MET A 61 15.85 25.67 -2.84
C MET A 61 16.00 25.57 -4.35
N ASP A 62 16.61 26.59 -4.94
CA ASP A 62 17.04 26.58 -6.34
C ASP A 62 18.18 25.55 -6.51
N LEU A 63 17.93 24.52 -7.31
CA LEU A 63 18.91 23.45 -7.53
C LEU A 63 20.14 23.90 -8.34
N ASP A 64 20.03 25.00 -9.11
CA ASP A 64 21.13 25.59 -9.84
C ASP A 64 22.01 26.47 -8.95
N ASN A 65 21.48 26.89 -7.77
CA ASN A 65 22.19 27.78 -6.85
C ASN A 65 21.89 27.37 -5.39
N ILE A 66 22.30 26.16 -5.02
CA ILE A 66 22.06 25.61 -3.68
C ILE A 66 22.92 26.32 -2.64
N PRO A 67 22.32 26.91 -1.58
CA PRO A 67 23.05 27.49 -0.45
C PRO A 67 23.94 26.46 0.23
N LYS A 68 25.16 26.89 0.62
CA LYS A 68 26.13 26.03 1.30
C LYS A 68 26.64 26.66 2.57
N THR A 69 26.94 25.78 3.54
CA THR A 69 27.64 26.11 4.77
C THR A 69 29.13 26.36 4.50
N GLU A 70 29.88 26.86 5.49
CA GLU A 70 31.32 27.15 5.37
C GLU A 70 32.17 25.92 5.04
N ASP A 71 31.72 24.72 5.48
CA ASP A 71 32.34 23.42 5.19
C ASP A 71 31.93 22.83 3.82
N GLY A 72 31.07 23.53 3.06
CA GLY A 72 30.64 23.15 1.73
C GLY A 72 29.44 22.21 1.68
N ALA A 73 28.85 21.85 2.82
CA ALA A 73 27.59 21.08 2.86
C ALA A 73 26.39 21.94 2.45
N VAL A 74 25.27 21.29 2.13
CA VAL A 74 24.01 22.01 1.84
C VAL A 74 23.49 22.68 3.10
N ASP A 75 23.21 23.98 3.03
CA ASP A 75 22.65 24.76 4.12
C ASP A 75 21.11 24.65 4.13
N PHE A 76 20.59 23.61 4.74
CA PHE A 76 19.16 23.40 4.88
C PHE A 76 18.46 24.42 5.80
N THR A 77 19.20 25.26 6.54
CA THR A 77 18.57 26.33 7.35
C THR A 77 17.88 27.37 6.46
N GLN A 78 18.30 27.47 5.21
CA GLN A 78 17.71 28.35 4.21
C GLN A 78 16.55 27.72 3.39
N ASP A 79 16.25 26.43 3.62
CA ASP A 79 15.10 25.78 3.01
C ASP A 79 13.82 26.10 3.78
N PHE A 80 12.66 25.81 3.15
CA PHE A 80 11.33 26.14 3.69
C PHE A 80 11.10 25.67 5.12
N PHE A 81 11.51 24.45 5.46
CA PHE A 81 11.37 23.88 6.81
C PHE A 81 12.57 24.11 7.71
N GLY A 82 13.61 24.80 7.26
CA GLY A 82 14.84 25.05 8.00
C GLY A 82 15.64 23.77 8.33
N LYS A 83 15.31 22.65 7.69
CA LYS A 83 15.97 21.35 7.84
C LYS A 83 15.70 20.47 6.62
N LYS A 84 16.52 19.42 6.46
CA LYS A 84 16.28 18.41 5.42
C LYS A 84 14.92 17.74 5.63
N THR A 85 14.10 17.70 4.60
CA THR A 85 12.80 17.03 4.57
C THR A 85 12.67 16.11 3.37
N SER A 86 11.80 15.12 3.49
CA SER A 86 11.57 14.09 2.48
C SER A 86 10.09 13.72 2.40
N LEU A 87 9.71 13.04 1.34
CA LEU A 87 8.41 12.37 1.27
C LEU A 87 8.43 11.13 2.18
N THR A 88 7.32 10.89 2.86
CA THR A 88 7.21 9.78 3.81
C THR A 88 7.24 8.41 3.12
N VAL A 89 7.86 7.44 3.76
CA VAL A 89 7.88 6.04 3.34
C VAL A 89 6.78 5.21 3.99
N SER A 90 6.12 5.74 5.03
CA SER A 90 5.03 5.12 5.78
C SER A 90 4.35 6.15 6.68
N GLY A 91 3.06 5.97 6.93
CA GLY A 91 2.32 6.74 7.91
C GLY A 91 2.48 6.23 9.35
N GLN A 92 3.12 5.08 9.55
CA GLN A 92 3.19 4.36 10.82
C GLN A 92 3.76 5.19 11.97
N LEU A 93 4.91 5.82 11.79
CA LEU A 93 5.60 6.56 12.86
C LEU A 93 4.71 7.63 13.52
N ASN A 94 3.97 8.38 12.70
CA ASN A 94 3.00 9.34 13.21
C ASN A 94 1.71 8.65 13.66
N GLY A 95 1.30 7.57 12.97
CA GLY A 95 0.11 6.78 13.30
C GLY A 95 0.15 6.21 14.71
N GLU A 96 1.28 5.65 15.14
CA GLU A 96 1.47 5.11 16.49
C GLU A 96 1.20 6.14 17.59
N THR A 97 1.52 7.41 17.36
CA THR A 97 1.20 8.49 18.30
C THR A 97 -0.29 8.66 18.48
N PHE A 98 -1.07 8.52 17.41
CA PHE A 98 -2.53 8.56 17.45
C PHE A 98 -3.11 7.28 18.08
N ALA A 99 -2.50 6.12 17.83
CA ALA A 99 -2.94 4.86 18.43
C ALA A 99 -2.87 4.87 19.97
N GLN A 100 -1.92 5.61 20.55
CA GLN A 100 -1.86 5.81 22.00
C GLN A 100 -3.08 6.57 22.57
N ALA A 101 -3.71 7.42 21.76
CA ALA A 101 -4.88 8.19 22.18
C ALA A 101 -6.20 7.48 21.81
N PHE A 102 -6.28 6.86 20.64
CA PHE A 102 -7.50 6.30 20.07
C PHE A 102 -7.57 4.76 20.11
N ARG A 103 -6.51 4.09 20.51
CA ARG A 103 -6.33 2.64 20.53
C ARG A 103 -6.25 2.02 19.13
N ASN A 104 -7.28 2.15 18.31
CA ASN A 104 -7.35 1.58 16.97
C ASN A 104 -7.42 2.71 15.95
N ILE A 105 -6.41 2.81 15.10
CA ILE A 105 -6.37 3.79 14.01
C ILE A 105 -5.99 3.09 12.70
N TYR A 106 -6.18 3.76 11.60
CA TYR A 106 -5.56 3.36 10.33
C TYR A 106 -5.19 4.58 9.51
N THR A 107 -4.09 4.47 8.79
CA THR A 107 -3.78 5.33 7.66
C THR A 107 -4.16 4.62 6.37
N PHE A 108 -4.58 5.36 5.38
CA PHE A 108 -4.78 4.90 4.02
C PHE A 108 -4.47 6.04 3.07
N GLY A 109 -3.27 6.04 2.53
CA GLY A 109 -2.78 7.16 1.76
C GLY A 109 -1.48 6.87 0.99
N PRO A 110 -1.01 7.85 0.21
CA PRO A 110 0.19 7.70 -0.60
C PRO A 110 1.45 7.64 0.28
N THR A 111 2.35 6.76 -0.10
CA THR A 111 3.71 6.63 0.42
C THR A 111 4.70 6.60 -0.73
N PHE A 112 5.96 6.93 -0.45
CA PHE A 112 6.96 7.16 -1.47
C PHE A 112 8.27 6.46 -1.08
N ARG A 113 8.81 5.64 -1.98
CA ARG A 113 10.08 4.96 -1.78
C ARG A 113 10.96 5.15 -3.00
N ALA A 114 12.16 5.71 -2.81
CA ALA A 114 13.13 6.00 -3.86
C ALA A 114 14.05 4.81 -4.16
N GLU A 115 13.61 3.61 -3.83
CA GLU A 115 14.38 2.39 -4.05
C GLU A 115 14.69 2.18 -5.52
N ASN A 116 15.95 1.90 -5.83
CA ASN A 116 16.39 1.59 -7.19
C ASN A 116 16.03 0.13 -7.53
N SER A 117 14.74 -0.13 -7.72
CA SER A 117 14.21 -1.45 -8.08
C SER A 117 13.46 -1.39 -9.40
N ASN A 118 13.94 -2.14 -10.39
CA ASN A 118 13.36 -2.21 -11.73
C ASN A 118 12.45 -3.44 -11.91
N THR A 119 11.66 -3.80 -10.92
CA THR A 119 10.70 -4.90 -11.03
C THR A 119 9.31 -4.39 -11.38
N THR A 120 8.49 -5.25 -11.95
CA THR A 120 7.08 -4.94 -12.29
C THR A 120 6.18 -4.75 -11.07
N ARG A 121 6.70 -5.02 -9.86
CA ARG A 121 5.95 -4.97 -8.59
C ARG A 121 6.34 -3.78 -7.70
N HIS A 122 7.35 -3.00 -8.08
CA HIS A 122 7.80 -1.83 -7.33
C HIS A 122 7.32 -0.55 -8.02
N ALA A 123 6.67 0.30 -7.25
CA ALA A 123 6.30 1.65 -7.67
C ALA A 123 6.90 2.66 -6.69
N ALA A 124 7.36 3.80 -7.21
CA ALA A 124 7.93 4.86 -6.39
C ALA A 124 6.88 5.60 -5.54
N GLU A 125 5.61 5.54 -5.97
CA GLU A 125 4.44 6.03 -5.24
C GLU A 125 3.38 4.95 -5.23
N PHE A 126 2.86 4.63 -4.05
CA PHE A 126 1.79 3.66 -3.86
C PHE A 126 0.98 3.99 -2.61
N TRP A 127 -0.21 3.41 -2.49
CA TRP A 127 -1.06 3.61 -1.32
C TRP A 127 -0.92 2.44 -0.36
N MET A 128 -0.66 2.74 0.92
CA MET A 128 -0.60 1.75 1.99
C MET A 128 -1.86 1.79 2.85
N ILE A 129 -2.24 0.61 3.33
CA ILE A 129 -3.28 0.42 4.34
C ILE A 129 -2.53 0.02 5.61
N GLU A 130 -2.50 0.87 6.60
CA GLU A 130 -1.67 0.70 7.79
C GLU A 130 -2.53 0.83 9.05
N PRO A 131 -3.20 -0.25 9.49
CA PRO A 131 -3.89 -0.26 10.77
C PRO A 131 -2.88 -0.37 11.92
N GLU A 132 -3.12 0.39 12.99
CA GLU A 132 -2.38 0.31 14.24
C GLU A 132 -3.34 0.04 15.39
N MET A 133 -3.09 -1.04 16.12
CA MET A 133 -3.93 -1.49 17.22
C MET A 133 -3.11 -1.54 18.51
N ALA A 134 -3.36 -0.61 19.42
CA ALA A 134 -2.74 -0.69 20.74
C ALA A 134 -3.23 -1.92 21.51
N PHE A 135 -2.30 -2.64 22.16
CA PHE A 135 -2.56 -3.82 22.99
C PHE A 135 -3.04 -5.07 22.22
N ALA A 136 -2.90 -5.11 20.91
CA ALA A 136 -3.15 -6.27 20.08
C ALA A 136 -1.91 -7.17 19.98
N ASP A 137 -2.13 -8.45 19.81
CA ASP A 137 -1.08 -9.41 19.53
C ASP A 137 -1.05 -9.82 18.03
N PRO A 138 -0.10 -10.68 17.59
CA PRO A 138 -0.04 -11.13 16.21
C PRO A 138 -1.31 -11.86 15.73
N ASP A 139 -2.01 -12.59 16.60
CA ASP A 139 -3.22 -13.31 16.23
C ASP A 139 -4.36 -12.33 15.94
N ASP A 140 -4.49 -11.27 16.74
CA ASP A 140 -5.44 -10.18 16.51
C ASP A 140 -5.17 -9.50 15.15
N ASN A 141 -3.89 -9.26 14.83
CA ASN A 141 -3.50 -8.63 13.56
C ASN A 141 -3.79 -9.54 12.36
N MET A 142 -3.50 -10.84 12.46
CA MET A 142 -3.83 -11.82 11.42
C MET A 142 -5.34 -11.92 11.19
N ALA A 143 -6.14 -11.94 12.24
CA ALA A 143 -7.60 -11.97 12.15
C ALA A 143 -8.16 -10.69 11.50
N LEU A 144 -7.61 -9.52 11.83
CA LEU A 144 -7.97 -8.26 11.18
C LEU A 144 -7.64 -8.27 9.70
N ALA A 145 -6.45 -8.74 9.32
CA ALA A 145 -6.00 -8.79 7.93
C ALA A 145 -6.86 -9.75 7.09
N GLU A 146 -7.15 -10.95 7.60
CA GLU A 146 -8.06 -11.90 6.95
C GLU A 146 -9.45 -11.29 6.76
N GLY A 147 -10.01 -10.72 7.81
CA GLY A 147 -11.32 -10.07 7.77
C GLY A 147 -11.38 -8.94 6.76
N MET A 148 -10.36 -8.10 6.68
CA MET A 148 -10.28 -6.99 5.72
C MET A 148 -10.24 -7.52 4.28
N LEU A 149 -9.39 -8.49 3.99
CA LEU A 149 -9.25 -9.05 2.65
C LEU A 149 -10.57 -9.67 2.17
N LYS A 150 -11.19 -10.49 3.00
CA LYS A 150 -12.49 -11.10 2.68
C LYS A 150 -13.59 -10.05 2.49
N TYR A 151 -13.64 -9.04 3.36
CA TYR A 151 -14.61 -7.95 3.25
C TYR A 151 -14.48 -7.18 1.93
N VAL A 152 -13.27 -6.75 1.58
CA VAL A 152 -13.03 -6.00 0.33
C VAL A 152 -13.36 -6.83 -0.90
N ILE A 153 -12.97 -8.11 -0.92
CA ILE A 153 -13.30 -9.02 -2.05
C ILE A 153 -14.81 -9.17 -2.19
N GLN A 154 -15.51 -9.48 -1.09
CA GLN A 154 -16.96 -9.64 -1.12
C GLN A 154 -17.65 -8.35 -1.56
N TYR A 155 -17.23 -7.20 -1.02
CA TYR A 155 -17.77 -5.90 -1.38
C TYR A 155 -17.68 -5.62 -2.89
N VAL A 156 -16.54 -5.89 -3.49
CA VAL A 156 -16.33 -5.69 -4.93
C VAL A 156 -17.17 -6.65 -5.77
N LEU A 157 -17.27 -7.91 -5.38
CA LEU A 157 -18.11 -8.89 -6.08
C LEU A 157 -19.58 -8.48 -6.05
N ASP A 158 -20.06 -7.92 -4.96
CA ASP A 158 -21.47 -7.50 -4.79
C ASP A 158 -21.78 -6.19 -5.53
N HIS A 159 -20.82 -5.24 -5.61
CA HIS A 159 -21.06 -3.90 -6.11
C HIS A 159 -20.50 -3.63 -7.53
N ALA A 160 -19.70 -4.54 -8.06
CA ALA A 160 -19.13 -4.44 -9.42
C ALA A 160 -19.18 -5.78 -10.19
N PRO A 161 -20.32 -6.51 -10.21
CA PRO A 161 -20.38 -7.82 -10.84
C PRO A 161 -20.10 -7.76 -12.35
N GLU A 162 -20.50 -6.70 -13.04
CA GLU A 162 -20.26 -6.55 -14.49
C GLU A 162 -18.77 -6.38 -14.78
N GLU A 163 -18.08 -5.53 -14.02
CA GLU A 163 -16.65 -5.30 -14.13
C GLU A 163 -15.86 -6.57 -13.81
N MET A 164 -16.24 -7.28 -12.75
CA MET A 164 -15.57 -8.52 -12.35
C MET A 164 -15.75 -9.64 -13.36
N ASN A 165 -16.94 -9.77 -13.95
CA ASN A 165 -17.19 -10.69 -15.06
C ASN A 165 -16.35 -10.32 -16.29
N PHE A 166 -16.25 -9.04 -16.61
CA PHE A 166 -15.39 -8.57 -17.70
C PHE A 166 -13.93 -8.96 -17.47
N PHE A 167 -13.40 -8.72 -16.28
CA PHE A 167 -12.02 -9.09 -15.95
C PHE A 167 -11.81 -10.60 -16.02
N ASN A 168 -12.75 -11.38 -15.51
CA ASN A 168 -12.69 -12.84 -15.59
C ASN A 168 -12.71 -13.36 -17.03
N GLN A 169 -13.45 -12.73 -17.90
CA GLN A 169 -13.60 -13.16 -19.30
C GLN A 169 -12.41 -12.74 -20.18
N PHE A 170 -11.92 -11.52 -20.02
CA PHE A 170 -11.00 -10.89 -20.98
C PHE A 170 -9.58 -10.67 -20.46
N ILE A 171 -9.38 -10.63 -19.14
CA ILE A 171 -8.07 -10.29 -18.54
C ILE A 171 -7.44 -11.51 -17.88
N ASP A 172 -8.18 -12.20 -17.02
CA ASP A 172 -7.66 -13.28 -16.21
C ASP A 172 -8.72 -14.36 -15.99
N LYS A 173 -8.70 -15.37 -16.84
CA LYS A 173 -9.62 -16.52 -16.74
C LYS A 173 -9.39 -17.27 -15.43
N GLY A 174 -10.45 -17.45 -14.66
CA GLY A 174 -10.39 -18.07 -13.32
C GLY A 174 -10.23 -17.06 -12.17
N LEU A 175 -10.28 -15.75 -12.45
CA LEU A 175 -10.26 -14.71 -11.43
C LEU A 175 -11.37 -14.92 -10.38
N LEU A 176 -12.61 -15.12 -10.81
CA LEU A 176 -13.74 -15.30 -9.91
C LEU A 176 -13.61 -16.55 -9.05
N ASP A 177 -13.14 -17.66 -9.63
CA ASP A 177 -12.93 -18.91 -8.88
C ASP A 177 -11.90 -18.72 -7.77
N ARG A 178 -10.80 -17.98 -8.05
CA ARG A 178 -9.79 -17.66 -7.03
C ARG A 178 -10.34 -16.76 -5.93
N LEU A 179 -11.10 -15.71 -6.29
CA LEU A 179 -11.68 -14.81 -5.30
C LEU A 179 -12.69 -15.54 -4.41
N HIS A 180 -13.54 -16.38 -4.98
CA HIS A 180 -14.46 -17.23 -4.21
C HIS A 180 -13.72 -18.25 -3.36
N SER A 181 -12.60 -18.81 -3.84
CA SER A 181 -11.76 -19.70 -3.03
C SER A 181 -11.22 -18.98 -1.80
N VAL A 182 -10.72 -17.74 -1.94
CA VAL A 182 -10.25 -16.94 -0.80
C VAL A 182 -11.37 -16.66 0.19
N LEU A 183 -12.57 -16.31 -0.29
CA LEU A 183 -13.72 -16.02 0.57
C LEU A 183 -14.17 -17.24 1.40
N ASN A 184 -14.13 -18.42 0.80
CA ASN A 184 -14.70 -19.65 1.38
C ASN A 184 -13.65 -20.49 2.14
N SER A 185 -12.37 -20.15 2.06
CA SER A 185 -11.30 -20.87 2.75
C SER A 185 -10.97 -20.21 4.10
N GLU A 186 -10.54 -21.01 5.05
CA GLU A 186 -9.83 -20.54 6.23
C GLU A 186 -8.38 -20.25 5.86
N PHE A 187 -7.82 -19.17 6.41
CA PHE A 187 -6.42 -18.85 6.18
C PHE A 187 -5.52 -19.76 7.03
N GLY A 188 -4.52 -20.36 6.39
CA GLY A 188 -3.51 -21.12 7.10
C GLY A 188 -2.52 -20.18 7.80
N HIS A 189 -2.20 -20.48 9.05
CA HIS A 189 -1.18 -19.76 9.82
C HIS A 189 0.08 -20.60 9.88
N VAL A 190 1.22 -20.02 9.52
CA VAL A 190 2.54 -20.69 9.59
C VAL A 190 3.53 -19.76 10.28
N THR A 191 4.40 -20.34 11.09
CA THR A 191 5.50 -19.57 11.68
C THR A 191 6.54 -19.23 10.61
N TYR A 192 7.37 -18.22 10.89
CA TYR A 192 8.48 -17.87 9.99
C TYR A 192 9.39 -19.08 9.67
N THR A 193 9.73 -19.85 10.69
CA THR A 193 10.60 -21.03 10.53
C THR A 193 9.96 -22.11 9.66
N GLU A 194 8.65 -22.35 9.83
CA GLU A 194 7.90 -23.29 8.99
C GLU A 194 7.77 -22.79 7.55
N ALA A 195 7.55 -21.49 7.37
CA ALA A 195 7.50 -20.88 6.03
C ALA A 195 8.83 -21.05 5.29
N VAL A 196 9.97 -20.79 5.95
CA VAL A 196 11.30 -21.01 5.37
C VAL A 196 11.49 -22.46 4.99
N LYS A 197 11.13 -23.41 5.86
CA LYS A 197 11.23 -24.85 5.58
C LYS A 197 10.39 -25.26 4.37
N LEU A 198 9.14 -24.79 4.29
CA LEU A 198 8.26 -25.04 3.14
C LEU A 198 8.86 -24.51 1.84
N LEU A 199 9.45 -23.31 1.87
CA LEU A 199 10.11 -22.73 0.71
C LEU A 199 11.36 -23.52 0.30
N GLU A 200 12.16 -23.97 1.25
CA GLU A 200 13.33 -24.83 0.97
C GLU A 200 12.94 -26.18 0.36
N GLU A 201 11.90 -26.83 0.87
CA GLU A 201 11.38 -28.09 0.34
C GLU A 201 10.82 -27.95 -1.08
N HIS A 202 10.33 -26.77 -1.45
CA HIS A 202 9.75 -26.48 -2.77
C HIS A 202 10.66 -25.63 -3.67
N ASN A 203 11.93 -25.52 -3.34
CA ASN A 203 12.91 -24.60 -3.94
C ASN A 203 13.20 -24.81 -5.43
N ALA A 204 12.70 -25.86 -6.05
CA ALA A 204 12.94 -26.13 -7.48
C ALA A 204 12.30 -25.09 -8.44
N VAL A 205 11.52 -24.13 -7.93
CA VAL A 205 10.74 -23.18 -8.74
C VAL A 205 11.12 -21.70 -8.52
N SER A 206 11.87 -21.34 -7.48
CA SER A 206 11.99 -19.94 -7.06
C SER A 206 13.19 -19.16 -7.60
N TYR A 207 14.18 -19.79 -8.20
CA TYR A 207 15.42 -19.10 -8.65
C TYR A 207 15.39 -18.48 -10.05
N THR A 208 14.30 -18.56 -10.77
CA THR A 208 14.23 -18.04 -12.14
C THR A 208 13.67 -16.63 -12.28
N HIS A 209 13.32 -15.94 -11.18
CA HIS A 209 12.67 -14.63 -11.23
C HIS A 209 13.11 -13.64 -10.12
N LEU A 210 14.39 -13.68 -9.74
CA LEU A 210 15.01 -12.56 -9.01
C LEU A 210 15.80 -11.68 -9.97
#